data_2b073b583febae0d0869b4350f977fed
#
_entry.id   2b073b583febae0d0869b4350f977fed
#
_cell.length_a   1.000
_cell.length_b   1.000
_cell.length_c   1.000
_cell.angle_alpha   90.00
_cell.angle_beta   90.00
_cell.angle_gamma   90.00
#
_symmetry.space_group_name_H-M   'P 1'
#
loop_
_entity.id
_entity.type
_entity.pdbx_description
1 polymer ?
#
loop_
_entity_poly.entity_id
_entity_poly.type
_entity_poly.pdbx_seq_one_letter_code
_entity_poly.pdbx_strand_id
1 'polypeptide(L)'
;MSEPKVKGEGEAGGGAWSEERGTSDEGRRRSEGGMGRWAGPRRRAANRVPLDLAGLRGALADAPEPFEPLGMAGLAVGPGALDRLGDVLAGLGAGAGDVVVLAAATPITVRGSGLRQAIEERITSRYAVKWVELGPADGSVHADEQTVATAARAAAGAGGVVTVGSGTVTDIGKAAAGAGTPLVAVQTATSVNGYADPFSVLLRAGVKRTTPTRWPDWLVADTDVLLGAPQRLNLAGLGDMAAMFTASADWYLAALLGADGPPYRAQAANLVRPHGEVMLRPGAGLTTDAWRLADLARLLTLSGICMGVTGSTAPASGMEHAVSHLLEMAATAAGTSAGTSTPASRSSLHGEQVGVASVVAAATWAHVRERIAAGGLGRPARRPDPDAVGDRIGAAFAGLDPSGAMAAECLADYAAKIRMLASGDDPLATLRAAWPDREAVIGGLLIGPGELAAGLRSAGLPARFADLPAPVDEAQARWAVANCALQRRRFGVADLAMLLGAWEDDDVDAVLAAAEQAAGGGPEAAGGGPEATGGGRAAGRAGDDGARAP
;
A
#
# COMPACT_ATOMS: atom_id res chain seq x y z
N MET A 1 5.70 -1.42 -60.00
CA MET A 1 4.32 -1.54 -60.57
C MET A 1 3.40 -1.28 -59.41
N SER A 2 3.07 -0.05 -59.30
CA SER A 2 1.80 0.66 -59.54
C SER A 2 0.90 0.71 -58.29
N GLU A 3 0.98 1.85 -57.61
CA GLU A 3 -0.15 2.37 -56.80
C GLU A 3 -1.40 2.57 -57.64
N PRO A 4 -2.58 2.72 -56.99
CA PRO A 4 -3.22 4.00 -57.26
C PRO A 4 -3.74 4.75 -56.03
N LYS A 5 -3.58 6.09 -56.13
CA LYS A 5 -4.26 7.14 -55.37
C LYS A 5 -5.77 7.16 -55.67
N VAL A 6 -6.59 7.50 -54.67
CA VAL A 6 -7.83 8.27 -54.89
C VAL A 6 -8.00 9.31 -53.77
N LYS A 7 -8.28 10.54 -54.17
CA LYS A 7 -8.65 11.73 -53.42
C LYS A 7 -10.13 11.70 -52.99
N GLY A 8 -10.47 12.48 -51.96
CA GLY A 8 -11.82 12.92 -51.65
C GLY A 8 -11.86 13.85 -50.45
N GLU A 9 -12.09 15.11 -50.72
CA GLU A 9 -12.28 16.28 -49.84
C GLU A 9 -13.69 16.27 -49.20
N GLY A 10 -13.86 16.96 -48.04
CA GLY A 10 -15.19 17.32 -47.53
C GLY A 10 -15.16 17.78 -46.07
N GLU A 11 -14.88 19.04 -45.84
CA GLU A 11 -15.54 20.13 -45.10
C GLU A 11 -16.02 19.91 -43.65
N ALA A 12 -15.43 20.63 -42.78
CA ALA A 12 -15.79 21.60 -41.75
C ALA A 12 -17.21 21.59 -41.11
N GLY A 13 -17.25 21.60 -39.79
CA GLY A 13 -18.39 21.96 -38.98
C GLY A 13 -17.95 22.34 -37.57
N GLY A 14 -17.64 23.64 -37.35
CA GLY A 14 -17.35 24.22 -36.06
C GLY A 14 -18.63 24.39 -35.23
N GLY A 15 -18.53 24.14 -33.92
CA GLY A 15 -19.54 24.47 -32.93
C GLY A 15 -18.91 25.14 -31.73
N ALA A 16 -18.99 26.47 -31.71
CA ALA A 16 -18.56 27.32 -30.61
C ALA A 16 -19.49 27.14 -29.39
N TRP A 17 -18.92 27.07 -28.21
CA TRP A 17 -19.65 27.24 -26.95
C TRP A 17 -19.46 28.67 -26.44
N SER A 18 -20.58 29.40 -26.41
CA SER A 18 -20.69 30.76 -25.92
C SER A 18 -20.74 30.78 -24.38
N GLU A 19 -19.99 31.73 -23.81
CA GLU A 19 -20.08 32.23 -22.44
C GLU A 19 -21.42 32.94 -22.21
N GLU A 20 -22.13 32.61 -21.16
CA GLU A 20 -23.14 33.51 -20.57
C GLU A 20 -22.68 33.98 -19.19
N ARG A 21 -22.40 35.29 -19.11
CA ARG A 21 -22.26 36.10 -17.89
C ARG A 21 -23.63 36.59 -17.47
N GLY A 22 -24.06 36.26 -16.25
CA GLY A 22 -25.21 36.86 -15.59
C GLY A 22 -24.79 37.55 -14.30
N THR A 23 -25.00 38.82 -14.24
CA THR A 23 -24.68 39.79 -13.17
C THR A 23 -25.74 39.83 -12.10
N SER A 24 -25.27 39.99 -10.84
CA SER A 24 -25.80 40.73 -9.66
C SER A 24 -27.27 40.67 -9.28
N ASP A 25 -27.58 40.42 -8.00
CA ASP A 25 -28.11 41.47 -7.10
C ASP A 25 -28.01 41.10 -5.62
N GLU A 26 -27.89 42.15 -4.79
CA GLU A 26 -27.71 42.15 -3.34
C GLU A 26 -29.05 41.94 -2.60
N GLY A 27 -28.97 41.34 -1.40
CA GLY A 27 -30.11 41.30 -0.48
C GLY A 27 -29.75 40.72 0.90
N ARG A 28 -29.34 41.63 1.81
CA ARG A 28 -29.15 41.37 3.25
C ARG A 28 -30.39 40.73 3.89
N ARG A 29 -30.18 39.76 4.78
CA ARG A 29 -30.66 39.80 6.18
C ARG A 29 -30.03 38.69 7.03
N ARG A 30 -29.58 39.08 8.23
CA ARG A 30 -29.05 38.23 9.30
C ARG A 30 -30.21 37.49 10.00
N SER A 31 -29.98 36.25 10.42
CA SER A 31 -30.47 35.72 11.68
C SER A 31 -29.62 34.51 12.10
N GLU A 32 -29.15 34.56 13.32
CA GLU A 32 -28.37 33.55 14.03
C GLU A 32 -29.22 32.32 14.34
N GLY A 33 -28.59 31.12 14.32
CA GLY A 33 -29.20 29.88 14.75
C GLY A 33 -28.35 28.70 14.34
N GLY A 34 -27.47 28.24 15.23
CA GLY A 34 -26.60 27.09 15.00
C GLY A 34 -27.38 25.80 14.88
N MET A 35 -27.00 25.00 13.89
CA MET A 35 -27.06 23.55 13.85
C MET A 35 -26.18 23.06 12.71
N GLY A 36 -25.38 22.04 12.99
CA GLY A 36 -24.38 21.49 12.08
C GLY A 36 -24.90 21.29 10.65
N ARG A 37 -24.33 22.00 9.70
CA ARG A 37 -24.67 21.88 8.28
C ARG A 37 -24.25 20.52 7.79
N TRP A 38 -25.22 19.64 7.62
CA TRP A 38 -25.10 18.42 6.83
C TRP A 38 -24.63 18.82 5.42
N ALA A 39 -23.42 18.40 5.05
CA ALA A 39 -22.91 18.67 3.71
C ALA A 39 -23.69 17.81 2.71
N GLY A 40 -24.56 18.45 1.95
CA GLY A 40 -25.44 17.79 1.00
C GLY A 40 -24.72 17.05 -0.12
N PRO A 41 -25.44 16.28 -0.96
CA PRO A 41 -24.89 15.33 -1.94
C PRO A 41 -23.85 15.88 -2.93
N ARG A 42 -23.88 17.16 -3.22
CA ARG A 42 -22.96 17.82 -4.20
C ARG A 42 -21.53 18.00 -3.68
N ARG A 43 -21.29 18.14 -2.36
CA ARG A 43 -19.92 18.17 -1.80
C ARG A 43 -19.29 16.79 -1.69
N ARG A 44 -20.11 15.72 -1.58
CA ARG A 44 -19.63 14.33 -1.55
C ARG A 44 -19.12 13.84 -2.92
N ALA A 45 -19.65 14.36 -4.02
CA ALA A 45 -19.21 13.97 -5.37
C ALA A 45 -17.84 14.54 -5.76
N ALA A 46 -17.46 15.70 -5.22
CA ALA A 46 -16.21 16.38 -5.58
C ALA A 46 -14.95 15.76 -4.98
N ASN A 47 -15.07 14.89 -3.97
CA ASN A 47 -13.92 14.27 -3.26
C ASN A 47 -13.84 12.75 -3.48
N ARG A 48 -14.55 12.18 -4.44
CA ARG A 48 -14.47 10.75 -4.75
C ARG A 48 -13.18 10.42 -5.49
N VAL A 49 -12.58 9.28 -5.15
CA VAL A 49 -11.49 8.70 -5.94
C VAL A 49 -12.06 8.31 -7.30
N PRO A 50 -11.71 8.99 -8.40
CA PRO A 50 -12.16 8.62 -9.72
C PRO A 50 -11.44 7.34 -10.15
N LEU A 51 -12.19 6.34 -10.60
CA LEU A 51 -11.63 5.12 -11.16
C LEU A 51 -12.46 4.72 -12.39
N ASP A 52 -12.07 5.26 -13.52
CA ASP A 52 -12.57 4.92 -14.85
C ASP A 52 -11.47 4.21 -15.64
N LEU A 53 -11.64 2.90 -15.84
CA LEU A 53 -10.64 2.08 -16.56
C LEU A 53 -10.53 2.47 -18.05
N ALA A 54 -11.59 2.96 -18.68
CA ALA A 54 -11.53 3.36 -20.08
C ALA A 54 -10.72 4.66 -20.23
N GLY A 55 -11.03 5.67 -19.41
CA GLY A 55 -10.25 6.91 -19.35
C GLY A 55 -8.81 6.66 -18.95
N LEU A 56 -8.56 5.75 -17.99
CA LEU A 56 -7.20 5.39 -17.57
C LEU A 56 -6.41 4.72 -18.71
N ARG A 57 -7.02 3.79 -19.48
CA ARG A 57 -6.38 3.21 -20.67
C ARG A 57 -6.02 4.26 -21.70
N GLY A 58 -6.91 5.23 -21.96
CA GLY A 58 -6.60 6.35 -22.83
C GLY A 58 -5.40 7.16 -22.34
N ALA A 59 -5.41 7.56 -21.06
CA ALA A 59 -4.33 8.32 -20.46
C ALA A 59 -2.97 7.58 -20.47
N LEU A 60 -2.99 6.25 -20.28
CA LEU A 60 -1.78 5.43 -20.36
C LEU A 60 -1.27 5.28 -21.80
N ALA A 61 -2.17 5.18 -22.78
CA ALA A 61 -1.80 5.10 -24.20
C ALA A 61 -1.24 6.42 -24.75
N ASP A 62 -1.73 7.55 -24.24
CA ASP A 62 -1.29 8.90 -24.63
C ASP A 62 -0.04 9.36 -23.84
N ALA A 63 0.46 8.54 -22.91
CA ALA A 63 1.63 8.90 -22.11
C ALA A 63 2.89 8.98 -22.99
N PRO A 64 3.79 9.98 -22.75
CA PRO A 64 5.00 10.18 -23.57
C PRO A 64 5.97 8.99 -23.49
N GLU A 65 5.87 8.20 -22.44
CA GLU A 65 6.64 6.98 -22.23
C GLU A 65 5.71 5.80 -22.03
N PRO A 66 5.96 4.63 -22.67
CA PRO A 66 5.04 3.51 -22.65
C PRO A 66 4.91 2.90 -21.25
N PHE A 67 3.68 2.56 -20.89
CA PHE A 67 3.34 1.74 -19.74
C PHE A 67 3.06 0.30 -20.18
N GLU A 68 3.15 -0.65 -19.24
CA GLU A 68 2.64 -1.98 -19.46
C GLU A 68 1.11 -1.96 -19.65
N PRO A 69 0.56 -2.87 -20.46
CA PRO A 69 -0.88 -2.93 -20.67
C PRO A 69 -1.67 -3.16 -19.38
N LEU A 70 -2.75 -2.42 -19.19
CA LEU A 70 -3.71 -2.67 -18.12
C LEU A 70 -4.52 -3.95 -18.43
N GLY A 71 -4.18 -5.05 -17.75
CA GLY A 71 -4.70 -6.38 -18.03
C GLY A 71 -6.11 -6.66 -17.48
N MET A 72 -6.66 -5.78 -16.63
CA MET A 72 -8.03 -5.96 -16.11
C MET A 72 -9.07 -5.59 -17.17
N ALA A 73 -10.09 -6.40 -17.36
CA ALA A 73 -11.24 -6.09 -18.23
C ALA A 73 -12.20 -5.09 -17.54
N GLY A 74 -12.38 -5.20 -16.23
CA GLY A 74 -13.31 -4.33 -15.52
C GLY A 74 -13.21 -4.40 -14.00
N LEU A 75 -14.06 -3.57 -13.38
CA LEU A 75 -14.23 -3.56 -11.93
C LEU A 75 -15.67 -3.13 -11.57
N ALA A 76 -16.11 -3.55 -10.39
CA ALA A 76 -17.33 -3.09 -9.75
C ALA A 76 -17.04 -2.75 -8.29
N VAL A 77 -17.18 -1.47 -7.89
CA VAL A 77 -16.92 -0.98 -6.53
C VAL A 77 -18.12 -0.16 -6.05
N GLY A 78 -18.75 -0.62 -5.00
CA GLY A 78 -19.88 0.07 -4.37
C GLY A 78 -20.97 -0.88 -3.87
N PRO A 79 -22.10 -0.35 -3.39
CA PRO A 79 -23.23 -1.16 -2.93
C PRO A 79 -23.80 -2.03 -4.07
N GLY A 80 -24.03 -3.31 -3.81
CA GLY A 80 -24.58 -4.24 -4.78
C GLY A 80 -23.62 -4.65 -5.90
N ALA A 81 -22.32 -4.37 -5.76
CA ALA A 81 -21.32 -4.78 -6.75
C ALA A 81 -21.30 -6.30 -6.96
N LEU A 82 -21.58 -7.07 -5.90
CA LEU A 82 -21.65 -8.53 -5.95
C LEU A 82 -22.77 -9.04 -6.89
N ASP A 83 -23.85 -8.28 -7.07
CA ASP A 83 -24.97 -8.66 -7.93
C ASP A 83 -24.56 -8.82 -9.41
N ARG A 84 -23.41 -8.23 -9.78
CA ARG A 84 -22.87 -8.32 -11.14
C ARG A 84 -22.05 -9.59 -11.42
N LEU A 85 -21.76 -10.41 -10.39
CA LEU A 85 -20.81 -11.52 -10.51
C LEU A 85 -21.16 -12.51 -11.63
N GLY A 86 -22.43 -12.91 -11.74
CA GLY A 86 -22.89 -13.82 -12.79
C GLY A 86 -22.74 -13.25 -14.21
N ASP A 87 -23.05 -11.97 -14.39
CA ASP A 87 -22.91 -11.29 -15.68
C ASP A 87 -21.43 -11.03 -16.02
N VAL A 88 -20.60 -10.75 -15.04
CA VAL A 88 -19.15 -10.60 -15.20
C VAL A 88 -18.54 -11.91 -15.70
N LEU A 89 -18.84 -13.05 -15.06
CA LEU A 89 -18.36 -14.36 -15.49
C LEU A 89 -18.81 -14.68 -16.93
N ALA A 90 -20.07 -14.41 -17.25
CA ALA A 90 -20.60 -14.62 -18.60
C ALA A 90 -19.90 -13.71 -19.62
N GLY A 91 -19.71 -12.43 -19.30
CA GLY A 91 -19.02 -11.46 -20.15
C GLY A 91 -17.54 -11.79 -20.40
N LEU A 92 -16.89 -12.48 -19.46
CA LEU A 92 -15.52 -12.98 -19.59
C LEU A 92 -15.46 -14.31 -20.36
N GLY A 93 -16.60 -14.87 -20.75
CA GLY A 93 -16.67 -16.13 -21.48
C GLY A 93 -16.38 -17.34 -20.58
N ALA A 94 -16.78 -17.28 -19.30
CA ALA A 94 -16.70 -18.45 -18.42
C ALA A 94 -17.39 -19.64 -19.10
N GLY A 95 -16.62 -20.74 -19.28
CA GLY A 95 -17.05 -21.89 -20.09
C GLY A 95 -18.10 -22.77 -19.42
N ALA A 96 -18.46 -23.86 -20.08
CA ALA A 96 -19.41 -24.85 -19.57
C ALA A 96 -18.89 -25.71 -18.40
N GLY A 97 -17.64 -25.48 -17.97
CA GLY A 97 -17.07 -26.13 -16.80
C GLY A 97 -17.52 -25.52 -15.48
N ASP A 98 -17.15 -26.17 -14.40
CA ASP A 98 -17.42 -25.67 -13.04
C ASP A 98 -16.73 -24.30 -12.82
N VAL A 99 -17.43 -23.40 -12.14
CA VAL A 99 -16.78 -22.23 -11.55
C VAL A 99 -16.16 -22.63 -10.21
N VAL A 100 -14.85 -22.54 -10.12
CA VAL A 100 -14.11 -22.84 -8.89
C VAL A 100 -14.03 -21.60 -8.03
N VAL A 101 -14.53 -21.67 -6.80
CA VAL A 101 -14.44 -20.59 -5.81
C VAL A 101 -13.37 -20.95 -4.79
N LEU A 102 -12.30 -20.16 -4.77
CA LEU A 102 -11.20 -20.25 -3.81
C LEU A 102 -11.49 -19.31 -2.63
N ALA A 103 -11.60 -19.83 -1.42
CA ALA A 103 -11.93 -19.04 -0.24
C ALA A 103 -11.18 -19.54 1.00
N ALA A 104 -10.99 -18.68 1.99
CA ALA A 104 -10.62 -19.11 3.34
C ALA A 104 -11.84 -19.75 4.06
N ALA A 105 -11.59 -20.58 5.05
CA ALA A 105 -12.64 -21.18 5.88
C ALA A 105 -13.39 -20.16 6.76
N THR A 106 -12.89 -18.92 6.87
CA THR A 106 -13.48 -17.85 7.71
C THR A 106 -14.91 -17.51 7.25
N PRO A 107 -15.92 -17.62 8.13
CA PRO A 107 -17.28 -17.21 7.80
C PRO A 107 -17.35 -15.69 7.56
N ILE A 108 -17.95 -15.30 6.44
CA ILE A 108 -18.19 -13.90 6.10
C ILE A 108 -19.68 -13.71 5.89
N THR A 109 -20.23 -12.61 6.42
CA THR A 109 -21.65 -12.27 6.27
C THR A 109 -21.82 -11.01 5.44
N VAL A 110 -22.90 -10.98 4.66
CA VAL A 110 -23.33 -9.81 3.89
C VAL A 110 -24.85 -9.66 4.03
N ARG A 111 -25.31 -8.48 4.44
CA ARG A 111 -26.74 -8.19 4.64
C ARG A 111 -27.48 -9.25 5.47
N GLY A 112 -26.82 -9.84 6.47
CA GLY A 112 -27.40 -10.87 7.34
C GLY A 112 -27.39 -12.29 6.80
N SER A 113 -26.92 -12.54 5.58
CA SER A 113 -26.74 -13.87 4.98
C SER A 113 -25.26 -14.25 4.91
N GLY A 114 -24.94 -15.53 4.79
CA GLY A 114 -23.57 -15.97 4.53
C GLY A 114 -23.12 -15.54 3.13
N LEU A 115 -21.88 -15.03 3.01
CA LEU A 115 -21.34 -14.60 1.72
C LEU A 115 -21.28 -15.77 0.71
N ARG A 116 -20.99 -16.98 1.18
CA ARG A 116 -21.03 -18.19 0.34
C ARG A 116 -22.39 -18.35 -0.31
N GLN A 117 -23.47 -18.32 0.47
CA GLN A 117 -24.83 -18.41 -0.03
C GLN A 117 -25.13 -17.26 -1.02
N ALA A 118 -24.75 -16.04 -0.66
CA ALA A 118 -24.96 -14.87 -1.52
C ALA A 118 -24.27 -14.99 -2.89
N ILE A 119 -23.10 -15.61 -2.96
CA ILE A 119 -22.39 -15.89 -4.21
C ILE A 119 -23.09 -17.00 -4.98
N GLU A 120 -23.43 -18.11 -4.32
CA GLU A 120 -24.13 -19.25 -4.95
C GLU A 120 -25.44 -18.79 -5.62
N GLU A 121 -26.26 -17.99 -4.94
CA GLU A 121 -27.52 -17.44 -5.49
C GLU A 121 -27.33 -16.67 -6.81
N ARG A 122 -26.15 -16.08 -7.03
CA ARG A 122 -25.85 -15.23 -8.20
C ARG A 122 -25.27 -16.01 -9.38
N ILE A 123 -24.70 -17.18 -9.14
CA ILE A 123 -23.96 -17.88 -10.19
C ILE A 123 -24.49 -19.29 -10.48
N THR A 124 -25.18 -19.96 -9.55
CA THR A 124 -25.63 -21.36 -9.71
C THR A 124 -26.74 -21.53 -10.78
N SER A 125 -27.43 -20.46 -11.14
CA SER A 125 -28.38 -20.50 -12.25
C SER A 125 -27.72 -20.72 -13.64
N ARG A 126 -26.40 -20.44 -13.72
CA ARG A 126 -25.63 -20.52 -14.98
C ARG A 126 -24.47 -21.52 -14.90
N TYR A 127 -23.95 -21.78 -13.72
CA TYR A 127 -22.70 -22.54 -13.51
C TYR A 127 -22.84 -23.56 -12.39
N ALA A 128 -22.23 -24.72 -12.55
CA ALA A 128 -21.92 -25.57 -11.41
C ALA A 128 -20.78 -24.93 -10.60
N VAL A 129 -20.88 -24.97 -9.29
CA VAL A 129 -19.96 -24.25 -8.39
C VAL A 129 -19.21 -25.25 -7.51
N LYS A 130 -17.90 -25.18 -7.56
CA LYS A 130 -17.01 -25.96 -6.71
C LYS A 130 -16.27 -25.05 -5.73
N TRP A 131 -16.58 -25.18 -4.44
CA TRP A 131 -15.84 -24.47 -3.39
C TRP A 131 -14.58 -25.22 -3.00
N VAL A 132 -13.50 -24.47 -2.85
CA VAL A 132 -12.20 -24.95 -2.38
C VAL A 132 -11.77 -24.07 -1.21
N GLU A 133 -11.82 -24.63 -0.02
CA GLU A 133 -11.35 -23.98 1.18
C GLU A 133 -9.81 -24.07 1.23
N LEU A 134 -9.17 -22.90 1.37
CA LEU A 134 -7.72 -22.74 1.45
C LEU A 134 -7.29 -22.62 2.92
N GLY A 135 -6.22 -23.33 3.26
CA GLY A 135 -5.68 -23.32 4.62
C GLY A 135 -6.48 -24.18 5.61
N PRO A 136 -6.09 -24.12 6.89
CA PRO A 136 -6.74 -24.87 7.96
C PRO A 136 -8.09 -24.28 8.37
N ALA A 137 -8.86 -25.06 9.14
CA ALA A 137 -10.21 -24.70 9.57
C ALA A 137 -10.29 -23.45 10.48
N ASP A 138 -9.17 -22.98 11.04
CA ASP A 138 -9.07 -21.73 11.81
C ASP A 138 -9.10 -20.47 10.91
N GLY A 139 -9.12 -20.66 9.60
CA GLY A 139 -9.18 -19.59 8.61
C GLY A 139 -7.83 -18.94 8.29
N SER A 140 -6.73 -19.40 8.88
CA SER A 140 -5.40 -18.94 8.53
C SER A 140 -5.00 -19.46 7.15
N VAL A 141 -4.63 -18.55 6.24
CA VAL A 141 -4.23 -18.89 4.87
C VAL A 141 -2.87 -18.29 4.60
N HIS A 142 -1.94 -19.13 4.15
CA HIS A 142 -0.62 -18.71 3.70
C HIS A 142 -0.47 -18.98 2.20
N ALA A 143 0.09 -18.02 1.47
CA ALA A 143 0.37 -18.14 0.05
C ALA A 143 1.70 -18.90 -0.16
N ASP A 144 1.80 -20.10 0.40
CA ASP A 144 2.93 -21.00 0.23
C ASP A 144 2.78 -21.89 -1.02
N GLU A 145 3.86 -22.58 -1.38
CA GLU A 145 3.90 -23.43 -2.57
C GLU A 145 2.86 -24.57 -2.52
N GLN A 146 2.58 -25.12 -1.36
CA GLN A 146 1.62 -26.20 -1.18
C GLN A 146 0.18 -25.71 -1.39
N THR A 147 -0.17 -24.57 -0.80
CA THR A 147 -1.50 -23.95 -0.94
C THR A 147 -1.75 -23.53 -2.38
N VAL A 148 -0.76 -22.90 -3.03
CA VAL A 148 -0.84 -22.53 -4.46
C VAL A 148 -1.01 -23.76 -5.35
N ALA A 149 -0.23 -24.83 -5.12
CA ALA A 149 -0.35 -26.08 -5.89
C ALA A 149 -1.73 -26.75 -5.70
N THR A 150 -2.31 -26.67 -4.50
CA THR A 150 -3.65 -27.18 -4.22
C THR A 150 -4.71 -26.39 -4.97
N ALA A 151 -4.64 -25.06 -4.94
CA ALA A 151 -5.53 -24.17 -5.69
C ALA A 151 -5.40 -24.41 -7.21
N ALA A 152 -4.16 -24.55 -7.72
CA ALA A 152 -3.91 -24.79 -9.14
C ALA A 152 -4.50 -26.12 -9.63
N ARG A 153 -4.37 -27.22 -8.85
CA ARG A 153 -5.02 -28.49 -9.16
C ARG A 153 -6.55 -28.37 -9.20
N ALA A 154 -7.11 -27.59 -8.28
CA ALA A 154 -8.56 -27.37 -8.24
C ALA A 154 -9.05 -26.52 -9.42
N ALA A 155 -8.28 -25.52 -9.85
CA ALA A 155 -8.59 -24.62 -10.95
C ALA A 155 -8.34 -25.24 -12.34
N ALA A 156 -7.63 -26.38 -12.40
CA ALA A 156 -7.32 -27.03 -13.67
C ALA A 156 -8.61 -27.46 -14.42
N GLY A 157 -8.81 -26.92 -15.64
CA GLY A 157 -10.00 -27.19 -16.46
C GLY A 157 -11.27 -26.48 -15.99
N ALA A 158 -11.20 -25.58 -15.02
CA ALA A 158 -12.34 -24.78 -14.58
C ALA A 158 -12.85 -23.87 -15.70
N GLY A 159 -14.16 -23.68 -15.77
CA GLY A 159 -14.79 -22.69 -16.66
C GLY A 159 -14.54 -21.25 -16.23
N GLY A 160 -14.22 -21.04 -14.95
CA GLY A 160 -13.82 -19.77 -14.34
C GLY A 160 -13.32 -19.95 -12.91
N VAL A 161 -12.55 -19.02 -12.42
CA VAL A 161 -12.05 -18.98 -11.03
C VAL A 161 -12.55 -17.71 -10.36
N VAL A 162 -13.08 -17.83 -9.16
CA VAL A 162 -13.48 -16.71 -8.30
C VAL A 162 -12.70 -16.80 -7.01
N THR A 163 -11.93 -15.78 -6.67
CA THR A 163 -11.31 -15.68 -5.34
C THR A 163 -12.23 -14.89 -4.41
N VAL A 164 -12.47 -15.40 -3.21
CA VAL A 164 -13.31 -14.75 -2.20
C VAL A 164 -12.51 -14.62 -0.91
N GLY A 165 -11.96 -13.45 -0.65
CA GLY A 165 -11.11 -13.29 0.53
C GLY A 165 -10.29 -12.00 0.55
N SER A 166 -9.24 -12.04 1.36
CA SER A 166 -8.23 -11.01 1.47
C SER A 166 -7.22 -11.06 0.31
N GLY A 167 -6.22 -10.18 0.33
CA GLY A 167 -5.12 -10.17 -0.62
C GLY A 167 -4.43 -11.53 -0.77
N THR A 168 -4.22 -12.27 0.32
CA THR A 168 -3.60 -13.60 0.29
C THR A 168 -4.37 -14.59 -0.59
N VAL A 169 -5.71 -14.63 -0.45
CA VAL A 169 -6.55 -15.51 -1.28
C VAL A 169 -6.50 -15.08 -2.75
N THR A 170 -6.49 -13.76 -3.00
CA THR A 170 -6.34 -13.21 -4.34
C THR A 170 -4.99 -13.57 -4.95
N ASP A 171 -3.89 -13.47 -4.19
CA ASP A 171 -2.55 -13.84 -4.63
C ASP A 171 -2.44 -15.32 -4.99
N ILE A 172 -3.04 -16.19 -4.18
CA ILE A 172 -3.14 -17.63 -4.48
C ILE A 172 -3.92 -17.83 -5.80
N GLY A 173 -5.05 -17.16 -5.97
CA GLY A 173 -5.86 -17.27 -7.19
C GLY A 173 -5.13 -16.78 -8.44
N LYS A 174 -4.41 -15.64 -8.36
CA LYS A 174 -3.56 -15.11 -9.46
C LYS A 174 -2.45 -16.10 -9.84
N ALA A 175 -1.84 -16.76 -8.84
CA ALA A 175 -0.79 -17.75 -9.06
C ALA A 175 -1.33 -19.10 -9.56
N ALA A 176 -2.57 -19.46 -9.21
CA ALA A 176 -3.16 -20.77 -9.50
C ALA A 176 -3.98 -20.82 -10.79
N ALA A 177 -4.64 -19.72 -11.17
CA ALA A 177 -5.51 -19.70 -12.35
C ALA A 177 -4.66 -19.76 -13.64
N GLY A 178 -5.01 -20.74 -14.51
CA GLY A 178 -4.34 -20.91 -15.79
C GLY A 178 -4.53 -19.72 -16.74
N ALA A 179 -3.62 -19.56 -17.69
CA ALA A 179 -3.77 -18.58 -18.75
C ALA A 179 -5.06 -18.86 -19.55
N GLY A 180 -5.89 -17.84 -19.74
CA GLY A 180 -7.16 -17.95 -20.46
C GLY A 180 -8.36 -18.44 -19.62
N THR A 181 -8.16 -18.85 -18.37
CA THR A 181 -9.27 -19.10 -17.43
C THR A 181 -9.74 -17.76 -16.83
N PRO A 182 -11.02 -17.36 -16.97
CA PRO A 182 -11.55 -16.17 -16.33
C PRO A 182 -11.27 -16.15 -14.83
N LEU A 183 -10.69 -15.04 -14.33
CA LEU A 183 -10.37 -14.85 -12.91
C LEU A 183 -11.06 -13.60 -12.38
N VAL A 184 -11.99 -13.79 -11.46
CA VAL A 184 -12.69 -12.69 -10.77
C VAL A 184 -12.27 -12.65 -9.31
N ALA A 185 -11.75 -11.52 -8.86
CA ALA A 185 -11.43 -11.29 -7.45
C ALA A 185 -12.62 -10.62 -6.73
N VAL A 186 -13.20 -11.28 -5.74
CA VAL A 186 -14.19 -10.72 -4.81
C VAL A 186 -13.47 -10.29 -3.55
N GLN A 187 -13.29 -8.99 -3.41
CA GLN A 187 -12.62 -8.37 -2.29
C GLN A 187 -13.52 -8.38 -1.05
N THR A 188 -13.06 -8.97 0.04
CA THR A 188 -13.85 -9.05 1.29
C THR A 188 -13.41 -8.06 2.36
N ALA A 189 -12.28 -7.41 2.19
CA ALA A 189 -11.79 -6.33 3.03
C ALA A 189 -10.85 -5.40 2.24
N THR A 190 -10.81 -4.13 2.58
CA THR A 190 -9.84 -3.17 2.02
C THR A 190 -8.50 -3.26 2.73
N SER A 191 -7.86 -4.43 2.73
CA SER A 191 -6.70 -4.70 3.59
C SER A 191 -5.34 -4.42 2.97
N VAL A 192 -5.24 -4.44 1.64
CA VAL A 192 -4.01 -4.24 0.85
C VAL A 192 -4.33 -3.72 -0.55
N ASN A 193 -3.31 -3.28 -1.29
CA ASN A 193 -3.42 -2.83 -2.68
C ASN A 193 -3.26 -3.97 -3.73
N GLY A 194 -2.80 -5.16 -3.33
CA GLY A 194 -2.47 -6.28 -4.22
C GLY A 194 -3.63 -7.00 -4.91
N TYR A 195 -4.87 -6.47 -4.85
CA TYR A 195 -6.02 -7.07 -5.54
C TYR A 195 -6.01 -6.81 -7.05
N ALA A 196 -5.40 -5.72 -7.50
CA ALA A 196 -5.55 -5.20 -8.86
C ALA A 196 -4.20 -5.00 -9.55
N ASP A 197 -3.32 -5.96 -9.44
CA ASP A 197 -2.01 -6.01 -10.08
C ASP A 197 -1.67 -7.43 -10.57
N PRO A 198 -0.64 -7.60 -11.42
CA PRO A 198 -0.21 -8.92 -11.91
C PRO A 198 0.87 -9.58 -11.04
N PHE A 199 1.00 -9.20 -9.78
CA PHE A 199 1.98 -9.75 -8.86
C PHE A 199 1.29 -10.53 -7.74
N SER A 200 1.98 -11.52 -7.19
CA SER A 200 1.56 -12.24 -5.99
C SER A 200 2.70 -12.28 -4.98
N VAL A 201 2.40 -12.05 -3.72
CA VAL A 201 3.36 -12.19 -2.63
C VAL A 201 3.30 -13.63 -2.11
N LEU A 202 4.30 -14.43 -2.47
CA LEU A 202 4.36 -15.85 -2.17
C LEU A 202 5.50 -16.16 -1.20
N LEU A 203 5.34 -17.22 -0.38
CA LEU A 203 6.39 -17.75 0.48
C LEU A 203 7.22 -18.78 -0.30
N ARG A 204 8.53 -18.53 -0.41
CA ARG A 204 9.54 -19.44 -0.97
C ARG A 204 10.65 -19.65 0.04
N ALA A 205 10.91 -20.86 0.44
CA ALA A 205 11.89 -21.19 1.48
C ALA A 205 11.77 -20.28 2.73
N GLY A 206 10.55 -19.97 3.16
CA GLY A 206 10.28 -19.08 4.29
C GLY A 206 10.43 -17.57 3.98
N VAL A 207 10.90 -17.19 2.79
CA VAL A 207 11.08 -15.80 2.40
C VAL A 207 9.87 -15.30 1.59
N LYS A 208 9.34 -14.13 1.95
CA LYS A 208 8.31 -13.45 1.15
C LYS A 208 8.91 -12.89 -0.13
N ARG A 209 8.36 -13.30 -1.27
CA ARG A 209 8.77 -12.87 -2.61
C ARG A 209 7.61 -12.37 -3.42
N THR A 210 7.73 -11.15 -3.93
CA THR A 210 6.84 -10.64 -4.97
C THR A 210 7.18 -11.34 -6.29
N THR A 211 6.24 -12.12 -6.79
CA THR A 211 6.39 -12.95 -8.00
C THR A 211 5.46 -12.44 -9.08
N PRO A 212 5.91 -12.21 -10.32
CA PRO A 212 5.03 -11.98 -11.45
C PRO A 212 4.05 -13.15 -11.63
N THR A 213 2.77 -12.83 -11.75
CA THR A 213 1.69 -13.79 -11.97
C THR A 213 0.78 -13.27 -13.08
N ARG A 214 -0.49 -13.03 -12.81
CA ARG A 214 -1.42 -12.45 -13.77
C ARG A 214 -2.34 -11.43 -13.11
N TRP A 215 -2.92 -10.53 -13.90
CA TRP A 215 -4.05 -9.71 -13.46
C TRP A 215 -5.28 -10.57 -13.15
N PRO A 216 -6.11 -10.22 -12.17
CA PRO A 216 -7.50 -10.63 -12.21
C PRO A 216 -8.17 -9.97 -13.43
N ASP A 217 -9.06 -10.67 -14.10
CA ASP A 217 -9.80 -10.07 -15.22
C ASP A 217 -10.84 -9.06 -14.72
N TRP A 218 -11.42 -9.32 -13.54
CA TRP A 218 -12.32 -8.39 -12.85
C TRP A 218 -12.08 -8.36 -11.35
N LEU A 219 -12.33 -7.16 -10.77
CA LEU A 219 -12.42 -6.95 -9.32
C LEU A 219 -13.86 -6.61 -8.95
N VAL A 220 -14.41 -7.28 -7.95
CA VAL A 220 -15.70 -6.98 -7.31
C VAL A 220 -15.46 -6.60 -5.86
N ALA A 221 -15.75 -5.36 -5.50
CA ALA A 221 -15.64 -4.81 -4.14
C ALA A 221 -17.01 -4.28 -3.70
N ASP A 222 -17.85 -5.17 -3.16
CA ASP A 222 -19.16 -4.81 -2.64
C ASP A 222 -19.04 -4.19 -1.26
N THR A 223 -19.50 -2.95 -1.11
CA THR A 223 -19.37 -2.22 0.16
C THR A 223 -20.16 -2.85 1.30
N ASP A 224 -21.22 -3.63 1.03
CA ASP A 224 -21.94 -4.34 2.08
C ASP A 224 -21.12 -5.54 2.60
N VAL A 225 -20.33 -6.17 1.73
CA VAL A 225 -19.34 -7.18 2.13
C VAL A 225 -18.21 -6.53 2.93
N LEU A 226 -17.65 -5.42 2.41
CA LEU A 226 -16.56 -4.70 3.07
C LEU A 226 -16.95 -4.14 4.45
N LEU A 227 -18.17 -3.63 4.61
CA LEU A 227 -18.71 -3.17 5.90
C LEU A 227 -18.89 -4.32 6.90
N GLY A 228 -19.13 -5.54 6.43
CA GLY A 228 -19.21 -6.76 7.25
C GLY A 228 -17.85 -7.27 7.73
N ALA A 229 -16.75 -6.81 7.14
CA ALA A 229 -15.42 -7.21 7.55
C ALA A 229 -15.02 -6.58 8.91
N PRO A 230 -14.17 -7.24 9.71
CA PRO A 230 -13.57 -6.62 10.88
C PRO A 230 -12.95 -5.26 10.51
N GLN A 231 -13.29 -4.22 11.28
CA GLN A 231 -12.85 -2.84 11.04
C GLN A 231 -11.34 -2.73 10.86
N ARG A 232 -10.60 -3.50 11.65
CA ARG A 232 -9.14 -3.58 11.62
C ARG A 232 -8.61 -4.01 10.25
N LEU A 233 -9.28 -4.96 9.57
CA LEU A 233 -8.88 -5.39 8.22
C LEU A 233 -9.05 -4.27 7.19
N ASN A 234 -10.12 -3.49 7.30
CA ASN A 234 -10.35 -2.36 6.41
C ASN A 234 -9.36 -1.21 6.66
N LEU A 235 -9.06 -0.94 7.93
CA LEU A 235 -8.06 0.07 8.30
C LEU A 235 -6.65 -0.30 7.85
N ALA A 236 -6.30 -1.59 7.86
CA ALA A 236 -4.99 -2.05 7.39
C ALA A 236 -4.66 -1.55 5.98
N GLY A 237 -5.64 -1.45 5.08
CA GLY A 237 -5.40 -0.89 3.75
C GLY A 237 -5.01 0.58 3.74
N LEU A 238 -5.44 1.37 4.72
CA LEU A 238 -4.95 2.75 4.86
C LEU A 238 -3.47 2.76 5.28
N GLY A 239 -3.07 1.85 6.16
CA GLY A 239 -1.66 1.67 6.53
C GLY A 239 -0.81 1.20 5.35
N ASP A 240 -1.30 0.24 4.56
CA ASP A 240 -0.65 -0.23 3.34
C ASP A 240 -0.50 0.90 2.30
N MET A 241 -1.55 1.71 2.13
CA MET A 241 -1.54 2.88 1.26
C MET A 241 -0.51 3.93 1.69
N ALA A 242 -0.19 4.06 2.99
CA ALA A 242 0.77 5.04 3.49
C ALA A 242 2.17 4.87 2.88
N ALA A 243 2.51 3.66 2.41
CA ALA A 243 3.74 3.38 1.69
C ALA A 243 3.97 4.26 0.45
N MET A 244 2.92 4.74 -0.23
CA MET A 244 3.08 5.61 -1.41
C MET A 244 3.86 6.89 -1.12
N PHE A 245 3.89 7.33 0.14
CA PHE A 245 4.57 8.56 0.58
C PHE A 245 6.05 8.38 0.91
N THR A 246 6.56 7.15 0.82
CA THR A 246 7.98 6.82 1.01
C THR A 246 8.51 5.99 -0.15
N ALA A 247 7.75 4.98 -0.61
CA ALA A 247 8.13 4.10 -1.71
C ALA A 247 8.37 4.85 -3.03
N SER A 248 7.56 5.88 -3.34
CA SER A 248 7.76 6.69 -4.55
C SER A 248 9.10 7.43 -4.56
N ALA A 249 9.59 7.86 -3.39
CA ALA A 249 10.90 8.48 -3.25
C ALA A 249 12.04 7.45 -3.39
N ASP A 250 11.87 6.25 -2.83
CA ASP A 250 12.79 5.12 -3.02
C ASP A 250 12.88 4.73 -4.50
N TRP A 251 11.74 4.64 -5.19
CA TRP A 251 11.69 4.34 -6.63
C TRP A 251 12.38 5.42 -7.47
N TYR A 252 12.13 6.70 -7.16
CA TYR A 252 12.82 7.81 -7.83
C TYR A 252 14.32 7.77 -7.62
N LEU A 253 14.76 7.52 -6.37
CA LEU A 253 16.17 7.37 -6.02
C LEU A 253 16.83 6.22 -6.79
N ALA A 254 16.19 5.04 -6.80
CA ALA A 254 16.68 3.87 -7.51
C ALA A 254 16.88 4.15 -9.01
N ALA A 255 15.88 4.77 -9.65
CA ALA A 255 15.95 5.15 -11.05
C ALA A 255 17.04 6.19 -11.34
N LEU A 256 17.22 7.18 -10.44
CA LEU A 256 18.26 8.20 -10.55
C LEU A 256 19.68 7.61 -10.50
N LEU A 257 19.88 6.58 -9.68
CA LEU A 257 21.16 5.89 -9.53
C LEU A 257 21.38 4.77 -10.55
N GLY A 258 20.42 4.56 -11.47
CA GLY A 258 20.51 3.47 -12.46
C GLY A 258 20.42 2.08 -11.82
N ALA A 259 19.78 1.96 -10.65
CA ALA A 259 19.54 0.68 -10.00
C ALA A 259 18.61 -0.19 -10.85
N ASP A 260 18.82 -1.52 -10.77
CA ASP A 260 18.00 -2.49 -11.48
C ASP A 260 16.52 -2.36 -11.10
N GLY A 261 15.68 -2.07 -12.08
CA GLY A 261 14.25 -1.85 -11.90
C GLY A 261 13.63 -1.02 -13.02
N PRO A 262 12.31 -0.82 -13.01
CA PRO A 262 11.66 0.00 -14.01
C PRO A 262 12.01 1.48 -13.82
N PRO A 263 12.05 2.25 -14.91
CA PRO A 263 12.27 3.69 -14.83
C PRO A 263 11.16 4.36 -14.00
N TYR A 264 11.51 5.44 -13.31
CA TYR A 264 10.53 6.22 -12.56
C TYR A 264 9.52 6.88 -13.50
N ARG A 265 8.24 6.74 -13.17
CA ARG A 265 7.10 7.30 -13.90
C ARG A 265 6.32 8.26 -12.99
N ALA A 266 6.55 9.55 -13.11
CA ALA A 266 5.86 10.55 -12.29
C ALA A 266 4.33 10.47 -12.43
N GLN A 267 3.84 10.12 -13.62
CA GLN A 267 2.40 9.97 -13.89
C GLN A 267 1.76 8.91 -12.97
N ALA A 268 2.42 7.75 -12.78
CA ALA A 268 1.91 6.71 -11.88
C ALA A 268 1.85 7.17 -10.42
N ALA A 269 2.90 7.85 -9.93
CA ALA A 269 2.90 8.41 -8.57
C ALA A 269 1.80 9.47 -8.39
N ASN A 270 1.60 10.34 -9.39
CA ASN A 270 0.61 11.42 -9.36
C ASN A 270 -0.83 10.94 -9.47
N LEU A 271 -1.09 9.74 -10.00
CA LEU A 271 -2.44 9.16 -10.04
C LEU A 271 -2.99 8.84 -8.65
N VAL A 272 -2.15 8.38 -7.73
CA VAL A 272 -2.60 7.90 -6.40
C VAL A 272 -2.40 8.94 -5.30
N ARG A 273 -1.31 9.70 -5.35
CA ARG A 273 -0.87 10.59 -4.26
C ARG A 273 -1.94 11.60 -3.79
N PRO A 274 -2.61 12.38 -4.65
CA PRO A 274 -3.60 13.37 -4.19
C PRO A 274 -4.76 12.74 -3.42
N HIS A 275 -5.16 11.53 -3.80
CA HIS A 275 -6.23 10.79 -3.14
C HIS A 275 -5.76 10.20 -1.81
N GLY A 276 -4.51 9.72 -1.75
CA GLY A 276 -3.88 9.26 -0.52
C GLY A 276 -3.78 10.36 0.53
N GLU A 277 -3.36 11.57 0.15
CA GLU A 277 -3.31 12.73 1.05
C GLU A 277 -4.69 13.08 1.63
N VAL A 278 -5.76 12.98 0.85
CA VAL A 278 -7.13 13.17 1.34
C VAL A 278 -7.54 12.09 2.34
N MET A 279 -7.15 10.84 2.09
CA MET A 279 -7.46 9.70 2.97
C MET A 279 -6.73 9.75 4.30
N LEU A 280 -5.50 10.25 4.34
CA LEU A 280 -4.72 10.43 5.58
C LEU A 280 -5.24 11.58 6.46
N ARG A 281 -6.05 12.49 5.93
CA ARG A 281 -6.60 13.60 6.74
C ARG A 281 -7.57 13.08 7.78
N PRO A 282 -7.54 13.64 9.01
CA PRO A 282 -8.42 13.22 10.08
C PRO A 282 -9.90 13.26 9.67
N GLY A 283 -10.60 12.18 9.88
CA GLY A 283 -12.03 12.10 9.63
C GLY A 283 -12.60 10.80 10.19
N ALA A 284 -13.48 10.92 11.19
CA ALA A 284 -14.19 9.76 11.74
C ALA A 284 -14.98 9.02 10.64
N GLY A 285 -15.06 7.70 10.73
CA GLY A 285 -15.99 6.90 9.95
C GLY A 285 -15.45 6.31 8.64
N LEU A 286 -14.12 6.18 8.46
CA LEU A 286 -13.57 5.53 7.26
C LEU A 286 -14.17 4.14 7.02
N THR A 287 -14.35 3.35 8.08
CA THR A 287 -14.84 1.97 8.02
C THR A 287 -16.33 1.81 8.32
N THR A 288 -17.03 2.89 8.66
CA THR A 288 -18.48 2.90 8.94
C THR A 288 -19.30 3.60 7.88
N ASP A 289 -18.67 4.37 6.99
CA ASP A 289 -19.30 5.03 5.84
C ASP A 289 -19.00 4.23 4.56
N ALA A 290 -20.03 3.61 3.97
CA ALA A 290 -19.92 2.82 2.74
C ALA A 290 -19.23 3.57 1.59
N TRP A 291 -19.41 4.88 1.49
CA TRP A 291 -18.79 5.68 0.44
C TRP A 291 -17.30 5.90 0.66
N ARG A 292 -16.90 6.16 1.90
CA ARG A 292 -15.48 6.28 2.26
C ARG A 292 -14.75 4.96 2.09
N LEU A 293 -15.39 3.87 2.46
CA LEU A 293 -14.85 2.53 2.27
C LEU A 293 -14.72 2.18 0.77
N ALA A 294 -15.72 2.57 -0.04
CA ALA A 294 -15.62 2.45 -1.49
C ALA A 294 -14.48 3.29 -2.08
N ASP A 295 -14.23 4.48 -1.54
CA ASP A 295 -13.13 5.33 -2.00
C ASP A 295 -11.76 4.76 -1.59
N LEU A 296 -11.64 4.15 -0.40
CA LEU A 296 -10.44 3.41 -0.02
C LEU A 296 -10.22 2.19 -0.95
N ALA A 297 -11.27 1.42 -1.24
CA ALA A 297 -11.18 0.30 -2.18
C ALA A 297 -10.73 0.76 -3.58
N ARG A 298 -11.23 1.89 -4.08
CA ARG A 298 -10.80 2.47 -5.36
C ARG A 298 -9.36 2.94 -5.32
N LEU A 299 -8.93 3.59 -4.23
CA LEU A 299 -7.56 4.06 -4.07
C LEU A 299 -6.56 2.90 -4.05
N LEU A 300 -6.86 1.84 -3.29
CA LEU A 300 -6.05 0.62 -3.26
C LEU A 300 -6.02 -0.07 -4.63
N THR A 301 -7.17 -0.13 -5.32
CA THR A 301 -7.24 -0.64 -6.70
C THR A 301 -6.36 0.19 -7.64
N LEU A 302 -6.43 1.52 -7.56
CA LEU A 302 -5.62 2.41 -8.37
C LEU A 302 -4.12 2.26 -8.08
N SER A 303 -3.76 2.07 -6.80
CA SER A 303 -2.38 1.76 -6.39
C SER A 303 -1.89 0.43 -7.00
N GLY A 304 -2.72 -0.63 -6.95
CA GLY A 304 -2.43 -1.91 -7.61
C GLY A 304 -2.25 -1.76 -9.12
N ILE A 305 -3.16 -1.03 -9.78
CA ILE A 305 -3.05 -0.74 -11.21
C ILE A 305 -1.73 -0.02 -11.52
N CYS A 306 -1.35 0.99 -10.71
CA CYS A 306 -0.06 1.68 -10.91
C CYS A 306 1.13 0.73 -10.82
N MET A 307 1.13 -0.21 -9.89
CA MET A 307 2.16 -1.25 -9.82
C MET A 307 2.20 -2.09 -11.10
N GLY A 308 1.05 -2.54 -11.56
CA GLY A 308 0.96 -3.41 -12.73
C GLY A 308 1.38 -2.71 -14.03
N VAL A 309 0.92 -1.49 -14.29
CA VAL A 309 1.25 -0.76 -15.52
C VAL A 309 2.69 -0.23 -15.53
N THR A 310 3.35 -0.15 -14.38
CA THR A 310 4.79 0.15 -14.29
C THR A 310 5.65 -1.11 -14.34
N GLY A 311 5.05 -2.30 -14.37
CA GLY A 311 5.76 -3.58 -14.36
C GLY A 311 6.49 -3.88 -13.04
N SER A 312 6.15 -3.18 -11.95
CA SER A 312 6.84 -3.31 -10.66
C SER A 312 6.01 -2.81 -9.50
N THR A 313 6.23 -3.38 -8.32
CA THR A 313 5.64 -2.88 -7.06
C THR A 313 6.36 -1.64 -6.50
N ALA A 314 7.37 -1.09 -7.19
CA ALA A 314 8.14 0.06 -6.71
C ALA A 314 7.31 1.31 -6.36
N PRO A 315 6.19 1.63 -7.06
CA PRO A 315 5.35 2.78 -6.70
C PRO A 315 4.76 2.74 -5.29
N ALA A 316 4.58 1.54 -4.73
CA ALA A 316 3.87 1.33 -3.47
C ALA A 316 4.59 0.37 -2.51
N SER A 317 5.88 0.06 -2.74
CA SER A 317 6.62 -0.89 -1.90
C SER A 317 8.09 -0.49 -1.82
N GLY A 318 8.44 0.34 -0.86
CA GLY A 318 9.78 0.82 -0.53
C GLY A 318 10.37 0.16 0.73
N MET A 319 11.19 0.89 1.48
CA MET A 319 11.80 0.43 2.73
C MET A 319 10.78 -0.11 3.73
N GLU A 320 9.63 0.54 3.85
CA GLU A 320 8.56 0.18 4.79
C GLU A 320 8.05 -1.26 4.59
N HIS A 321 7.90 -1.69 3.34
CA HIS A 321 7.52 -3.07 3.03
C HIS A 321 8.64 -4.06 3.34
N ALA A 322 9.92 -3.68 3.15
CA ALA A 322 11.03 -4.54 3.52
C ALA A 322 11.06 -4.78 5.04
N VAL A 323 10.82 -3.76 5.84
CA VAL A 323 10.69 -3.89 7.30
C VAL A 323 9.51 -4.78 7.68
N SER A 324 8.33 -4.54 7.12
CA SER A 324 7.14 -5.38 7.39
C SER A 324 7.36 -6.84 7.02
N HIS A 325 7.94 -7.12 5.85
CA HIS A 325 8.24 -8.50 5.43
C HIS A 325 9.20 -9.21 6.39
N LEU A 326 10.23 -8.52 6.90
CA LEU A 326 11.13 -9.10 7.90
C LEU A 326 10.40 -9.44 9.20
N LEU A 327 9.50 -8.57 9.68
CA LEU A 327 8.69 -8.84 10.87
C LEU A 327 7.76 -10.03 10.66
N GLU A 328 7.14 -10.15 9.50
CA GLU A 328 6.28 -11.28 9.15
C GLU A 328 7.07 -12.59 9.01
N MET A 329 8.28 -12.55 8.43
CA MET A 329 9.18 -13.70 8.35
C MET A 329 9.59 -14.16 9.75
N ALA A 330 9.94 -13.23 10.64
CA ALA A 330 10.27 -13.53 12.03
C ALA A 330 9.07 -14.15 12.79
N ALA A 331 7.88 -13.59 12.62
CA ALA A 331 6.66 -14.13 13.23
C ALA A 331 6.33 -15.53 12.72
N THR A 332 6.50 -15.79 11.42
CA THR A 332 6.29 -17.11 10.81
C THR A 332 7.29 -18.12 11.35
N ALA A 333 8.57 -17.77 11.41
CA ALA A 333 9.63 -18.64 11.96
C ALA A 333 9.37 -18.97 13.44
N ALA A 334 8.94 -18.00 14.25
CA ALA A 334 8.58 -18.21 15.65
C ALA A 334 7.36 -19.13 15.80
N GLY A 335 6.33 -18.98 14.96
CA GLY A 335 5.13 -19.83 14.96
C GLY A 335 5.43 -21.28 14.60
N THR A 336 6.27 -21.50 13.59
CA THR A 336 6.70 -22.86 13.19
C THR A 336 7.57 -23.54 14.24
N SER A 337 8.42 -22.78 14.94
CA SER A 337 9.30 -23.30 16.00
C SER A 337 8.52 -23.67 17.27
N ALA A 338 7.45 -22.92 17.59
CA ALA A 338 6.67 -23.12 18.81
C ALA A 338 5.54 -24.16 18.67
N GLY A 339 5.22 -24.63 17.45
CA GLY A 339 4.08 -25.51 17.20
C GLY A 339 2.73 -24.90 17.58
N THR A 340 2.67 -23.58 17.79
CA THR A 340 1.48 -22.83 18.19
C THR A 340 1.09 -21.87 17.09
N SER A 341 -0.10 -22.06 16.50
CA SER A 341 -0.71 -21.05 15.65
C SER A 341 -1.15 -19.87 16.52
N THR A 342 -0.56 -18.69 16.33
CA THR A 342 -1.07 -17.47 16.96
C THR A 342 -2.45 -17.19 16.37
N PRO A 343 -3.51 -17.04 17.19
CA PRO A 343 -4.83 -16.70 16.66
C PRO A 343 -4.76 -15.46 15.78
N ALA A 344 -5.40 -15.49 14.63
CA ALA A 344 -5.42 -14.37 13.67
C ALA A 344 -5.81 -13.02 14.30
N SER A 345 -6.59 -13.08 15.40
CA SER A 345 -6.96 -11.88 16.17
C SER A 345 -5.80 -11.22 16.95
N ARG A 346 -4.69 -11.94 17.15
CA ARG A 346 -3.50 -11.46 17.88
C ARG A 346 -2.30 -11.24 16.99
N SER A 347 -2.35 -11.60 15.71
CA SER A 347 -1.29 -11.28 14.75
C SER A 347 -1.45 -9.86 14.25
N SER A 348 -0.34 -9.15 13.97
CA SER A 348 -0.37 -7.87 13.28
C SER A 348 -0.68 -8.08 11.80
N LEU A 349 -1.52 -7.22 11.23
CA LEU A 349 -1.82 -7.25 9.81
C LEU A 349 -0.70 -6.57 9.01
N HIS A 350 -0.50 -7.01 7.76
CA HIS A 350 0.51 -6.43 6.87
C HIS A 350 0.44 -4.91 6.81
N GLY A 351 -0.73 -4.35 6.50
CA GLY A 351 -0.89 -2.90 6.39
C GLY A 351 -0.69 -2.14 7.71
N GLU A 352 -0.94 -2.75 8.86
CA GLU A 352 -0.60 -2.13 10.16
C GLU A 352 0.91 -2.02 10.33
N GLN A 353 1.65 -3.07 9.99
CA GLN A 353 3.12 -3.06 10.03
C GLN A 353 3.71 -2.10 8.99
N VAL A 354 3.16 -2.09 7.76
CA VAL A 354 3.56 -1.15 6.70
C VAL A 354 3.30 0.29 7.11
N GLY A 355 2.16 0.58 7.76
CA GLY A 355 1.84 1.91 8.27
C GLY A 355 2.91 2.41 9.27
N VAL A 356 3.23 1.60 10.29
CA VAL A 356 4.29 1.92 11.27
C VAL A 356 5.65 2.06 10.57
N ALA A 357 6.00 1.12 9.71
CA ALA A 357 7.26 1.14 8.98
C ALA A 357 7.37 2.32 8.00
N SER A 358 6.24 2.87 7.51
CA SER A 358 6.23 4.11 6.71
C SER A 358 6.66 5.33 7.53
N VAL A 359 6.29 5.39 8.81
CA VAL A 359 6.79 6.44 9.72
C VAL A 359 8.30 6.32 9.90
N VAL A 360 8.83 5.10 10.05
CA VAL A 360 10.27 4.83 10.15
C VAL A 360 10.99 5.16 8.83
N ALA A 361 10.43 4.79 7.69
CA ALA A 361 11.01 5.12 6.37
C ALA A 361 11.05 6.64 6.13
N ALA A 362 10.02 7.37 6.55
CA ALA A 362 10.01 8.84 6.49
C ALA A 362 11.08 9.45 7.43
N ALA A 363 11.28 8.90 8.64
CA ALA A 363 12.35 9.30 9.54
C ALA A 363 13.74 8.97 8.96
N THR A 364 13.89 7.83 8.30
CA THR A 364 15.13 7.47 7.58
C THR A 364 15.44 8.45 6.46
N TRP A 365 14.43 8.84 5.68
CA TRP A 365 14.60 9.87 4.65
C TRP A 365 15.01 11.22 5.25
N ALA A 366 14.43 11.63 6.39
CA ALA A 366 14.82 12.85 7.08
C ALA A 366 16.29 12.77 7.53
N HIS A 367 16.69 11.68 8.18
CA HIS A 367 18.07 11.42 8.61
C HIS A 367 19.06 11.48 7.44
N VAL A 368 18.78 10.80 6.33
CA VAL A 368 19.64 10.80 5.14
C VAL A 368 19.77 12.19 4.53
N ARG A 369 18.68 12.96 4.43
CA ARG A 369 18.70 14.33 3.92
C ARG A 369 19.55 15.26 4.80
N GLU A 370 19.46 15.11 6.11
CA GLU A 370 20.32 15.82 7.08
C GLU A 370 21.79 15.46 6.92
N ARG A 371 22.12 14.16 6.76
CA ARG A 371 23.49 13.70 6.50
C ARG A 371 24.05 14.27 5.20
N ILE A 372 23.22 14.36 4.15
CA ILE A 372 23.61 14.98 2.87
C ILE A 372 23.82 16.48 3.04
N ALA A 373 22.94 17.19 3.72
CA ALA A 373 23.06 18.62 4.01
C ALA A 373 24.32 18.93 4.82
N ALA A 374 24.73 18.04 5.72
CA ALA A 374 25.98 18.10 6.46
C ALA A 374 27.23 17.73 5.63
N GLY A 375 27.13 17.62 4.31
CA GLY A 375 28.24 17.36 3.41
C GLY A 375 28.53 15.88 3.15
N GLY A 376 27.58 14.98 3.46
CA GLY A 376 27.73 13.54 3.28
C GLY A 376 28.08 13.11 1.85
N LEU A 377 27.52 13.79 0.83
CA LEU A 377 27.84 13.54 -0.58
C LEU A 377 29.28 13.93 -0.96
N GLY A 378 29.98 14.76 -0.18
CA GLY A 378 31.38 15.12 -0.42
C GLY A 378 32.38 14.01 -0.12
N ARG A 379 31.93 12.90 0.51
CA ARG A 379 32.75 11.75 0.85
C ARG A 379 32.62 10.66 -0.21
N PRO A 380 33.66 9.78 -0.39
CA PRO A 380 33.54 8.59 -1.22
C PRO A 380 32.42 7.67 -0.72
N ALA A 381 31.71 7.02 -1.64
CA ALA A 381 30.70 6.03 -1.30
C ALA A 381 31.33 4.84 -0.55
N ARG A 382 30.70 4.39 0.52
CA ARG A 382 31.02 3.12 1.17
C ARG A 382 30.39 1.97 0.38
N ARG A 383 31.17 1.40 -0.52
CA ARG A 383 30.70 0.25 -1.33
C ARG A 383 30.62 -1.01 -0.46
N PRO A 384 29.59 -1.85 -0.67
CA PRO A 384 29.51 -3.11 0.05
C PRO A 384 30.64 -4.05 -0.39
N ASP A 385 31.33 -4.63 0.59
CA ASP A 385 32.20 -5.78 0.38
C ASP A 385 31.30 -7.03 0.24
N PRO A 386 31.39 -7.79 -0.86
CA PRO A 386 30.54 -8.96 -1.10
C PRO A 386 30.61 -10.02 0.02
N ASP A 387 31.81 -10.29 0.53
CA ASP A 387 32.00 -11.31 1.58
C ASP A 387 31.42 -10.83 2.91
N ALA A 388 31.70 -9.57 3.30
CA ALA A 388 31.15 -8.98 4.52
C ALA A 388 29.61 -8.87 4.47
N VAL A 389 29.02 -8.62 3.29
CA VAL A 389 27.55 -8.62 3.10
C VAL A 389 27.01 -10.04 3.26
N GLY A 390 27.67 -11.05 2.71
CA GLY A 390 27.29 -12.46 2.87
C GLY A 390 27.26 -12.87 4.33
N ASP A 391 28.32 -12.55 5.08
CA ASP A 391 28.42 -12.81 6.52
C ASP A 391 27.31 -12.09 7.30
N ARG A 392 27.05 -10.82 6.96
CA ARG A 392 25.99 -10.02 7.62
C ARG A 392 24.59 -10.62 7.36
N ILE A 393 24.30 -11.03 6.12
CA ILE A 393 23.02 -11.69 5.78
C ILE A 393 22.92 -13.02 6.55
N GLY A 394 23.99 -13.84 6.55
CA GLY A 394 24.04 -15.08 7.33
C GLY A 394 23.72 -14.86 8.82
N ALA A 395 24.38 -13.90 9.44
CA ALA A 395 24.16 -13.55 10.84
C ALA A 395 22.74 -13.02 11.12
N ALA A 396 22.21 -12.16 10.23
CA ALA A 396 20.89 -11.57 10.39
C ALA A 396 19.76 -12.61 10.38
N PHE A 397 19.88 -13.69 9.61
CA PHE A 397 18.84 -14.70 9.46
C PHE A 397 19.09 -16.01 10.22
N ALA A 398 20.27 -16.21 10.82
CA ALA A 398 20.63 -17.44 11.52
C ALA A 398 19.64 -17.83 12.65
N GLY A 399 19.11 -16.82 13.37
CA GLY A 399 18.12 -17.04 14.42
C GLY A 399 16.72 -17.41 13.91
N LEU A 400 16.40 -17.05 12.67
CA LEU A 400 15.10 -17.36 12.05
C LEU A 400 15.10 -18.70 11.32
N ASP A 401 16.19 -18.99 10.64
CA ASP A 401 16.36 -20.23 9.85
C ASP A 401 17.78 -20.80 10.03
N PRO A 402 17.96 -21.75 10.97
CA PRO A 402 19.23 -22.42 11.18
C PRO A 402 19.73 -23.24 9.97
N SER A 403 18.85 -23.55 9.00
CA SER A 403 19.24 -24.26 7.77
C SER A 403 20.06 -23.38 6.81
N GLY A 404 19.95 -22.05 6.95
CA GLY A 404 20.58 -21.07 6.10
C GLY A 404 19.89 -20.85 4.73
N ALA A 405 18.78 -21.53 4.44
CA ALA A 405 18.07 -21.41 3.17
C ALA A 405 17.53 -19.99 2.96
N MET A 406 16.99 -19.38 4.02
CA MET A 406 16.48 -18.00 4.01
C MET A 406 17.62 -16.99 3.73
N ALA A 407 18.77 -17.16 4.38
CA ALA A 407 19.93 -16.31 4.15
C ALA A 407 20.46 -16.46 2.71
N ALA A 408 20.53 -17.68 2.21
CA ALA A 408 20.96 -17.95 0.83
C ALA A 408 20.04 -17.32 -0.21
N GLU A 409 18.72 -17.38 0.00
CA GLU A 409 17.72 -16.76 -0.87
C GLU A 409 17.84 -15.22 -0.85
N CYS A 410 18.04 -14.61 0.33
CA CYS A 410 18.25 -13.17 0.45
C CYS A 410 19.57 -12.72 -0.20
N LEU A 411 20.65 -13.48 -0.03
CA LEU A 411 21.95 -13.19 -0.65
C LEU A 411 21.88 -13.27 -2.18
N ALA A 412 21.19 -14.28 -2.71
CA ALA A 412 21.00 -14.43 -4.16
C ALA A 412 20.27 -13.20 -4.77
N ASP A 413 19.26 -12.68 -4.09
CA ASP A 413 18.54 -11.48 -4.53
C ASP A 413 19.39 -10.20 -4.34
N TYR A 414 20.12 -10.08 -3.23
CA TYR A 414 21.00 -8.93 -2.94
C TYR A 414 22.22 -8.87 -3.89
N ALA A 415 22.65 -9.98 -4.46
CA ALA A 415 23.77 -10.04 -5.39
C ALA A 415 23.62 -9.10 -6.60
N ALA A 416 22.38 -8.76 -7.00
CA ALA A 416 22.12 -7.75 -8.02
C ALA A 416 22.59 -6.35 -7.60
N LYS A 417 22.34 -5.96 -6.33
CA LYS A 417 22.83 -4.68 -5.78
C LYS A 417 24.36 -4.65 -5.71
N ILE A 418 24.98 -5.75 -5.26
CA ILE A 418 26.46 -5.84 -5.21
C ILE A 418 27.03 -5.61 -6.59
N ARG A 419 26.52 -6.28 -7.62
CA ARG A 419 26.99 -6.09 -9.00
C ARG A 419 26.84 -4.66 -9.48
N MET A 420 25.69 -4.04 -9.23
CA MET A 420 25.43 -2.64 -9.59
C MET A 420 26.43 -1.71 -8.89
N LEU A 421 26.61 -1.86 -7.58
CA LEU A 421 27.44 -0.97 -6.76
C LEU A 421 28.94 -1.22 -6.92
N ALA A 422 29.36 -2.43 -7.34
CA ALA A 422 30.75 -2.78 -7.61
C ALA A 422 31.23 -2.37 -9.00
N SER A 423 30.32 -2.27 -9.98
CA SER A 423 30.64 -1.92 -11.38
C SER A 423 30.67 -0.41 -11.57
N GLY A 424 31.73 0.11 -12.22
CA GLY A 424 31.77 1.48 -12.71
C GLY A 424 32.28 2.53 -11.72
N ASP A 425 31.94 3.78 -12.03
CA ASP A 425 32.32 4.97 -11.29
C ASP A 425 31.65 5.05 -9.90
N ASP A 426 31.95 6.11 -9.16
CA ASP A 426 31.33 6.36 -7.85
C ASP A 426 29.78 6.35 -7.96
N PRO A 427 29.08 5.44 -7.27
CA PRO A 427 27.61 5.34 -7.35
C PRO A 427 26.89 6.62 -6.88
N LEU A 428 27.54 7.48 -6.09
CA LEU A 428 26.99 8.75 -5.65
C LEU A 428 27.31 9.92 -6.59
N ALA A 429 28.09 9.71 -7.68
CA ALA A 429 28.49 10.81 -8.58
C ALA A 429 27.28 11.52 -9.22
N THR A 430 26.31 10.74 -9.74
CA THR A 430 25.08 11.29 -10.33
C THR A 430 24.26 12.06 -9.29
N LEU A 431 24.13 11.51 -8.09
CA LEU A 431 23.40 12.16 -7.00
C LEU A 431 24.10 13.46 -6.58
N ARG A 432 25.43 13.44 -6.46
CA ARG A 432 26.25 14.62 -6.09
C ARG A 432 26.10 15.76 -7.10
N ALA A 433 26.13 15.43 -8.38
CA ALA A 433 26.04 16.44 -9.46
C ALA A 433 24.67 17.10 -9.54
N ALA A 434 23.61 16.40 -9.18
CA ALA A 434 22.24 16.84 -9.39
C ALA A 434 21.44 17.08 -8.09
N TRP A 435 22.06 16.96 -6.91
CA TRP A 435 21.35 16.93 -5.64
C TRP A 435 20.41 18.11 -5.39
N PRO A 436 20.78 19.39 -5.60
CA PRO A 436 19.89 20.51 -5.30
C PRO A 436 18.55 20.41 -6.03
N ASP A 437 18.56 20.00 -7.30
CA ASP A 437 17.33 19.83 -8.10
C ASP A 437 16.58 18.56 -7.72
N ARG A 438 17.29 17.48 -7.38
CA ARG A 438 16.71 16.17 -7.05
C ARG A 438 16.16 16.12 -5.63
N GLU A 439 16.77 16.87 -4.72
CA GLU A 439 16.27 17.03 -3.36
C GLU A 439 14.85 17.61 -3.33
N ALA A 440 14.58 18.62 -4.14
CA ALA A 440 13.26 19.21 -4.25
C ALA A 440 12.21 18.20 -4.77
N VAL A 441 12.59 17.34 -5.73
CA VAL A 441 11.70 16.28 -6.24
C VAL A 441 11.44 15.24 -5.15
N ILE A 442 12.49 14.75 -4.48
CA ILE A 442 12.39 13.78 -3.39
C ILE A 442 11.53 14.35 -2.24
N GLY A 443 11.80 15.60 -1.84
CA GLY A 443 11.01 16.29 -0.81
C GLY A 443 9.53 16.39 -1.16
N GLY A 444 9.21 16.62 -2.45
CA GLY A 444 7.84 16.64 -2.96
C GLY A 444 7.15 15.26 -2.95
N LEU A 445 7.91 14.17 -2.95
CA LEU A 445 7.38 12.79 -2.89
C LEU A 445 7.17 12.29 -1.45
N LEU A 446 7.75 12.94 -0.47
CA LEU A 446 7.69 12.54 0.93
C LEU A 446 6.57 13.27 1.70
N ILE A 447 6.09 12.63 2.75
CA ILE A 447 5.38 13.27 3.87
C ILE A 447 6.24 13.05 5.11
N GLY A 448 6.29 14.05 5.99
CA GLY A 448 7.09 13.97 7.20
C GLY A 448 6.60 12.89 8.18
N PRO A 449 7.49 12.31 9.02
CA PRO A 449 7.11 11.21 9.91
C PRO A 449 6.01 11.61 10.90
N GLY A 450 5.98 12.87 11.38
CA GLY A 450 4.93 13.36 12.26
C GLY A 450 3.56 13.47 11.62
N GLU A 451 3.50 13.89 10.35
CA GLU A 451 2.24 13.97 9.59
C GLU A 451 1.70 12.59 9.27
N LEU A 452 2.56 11.64 8.84
CA LEU A 452 2.17 10.24 8.65
C LEU A 452 1.63 9.62 9.93
N ALA A 453 2.37 9.76 11.04
CA ALA A 453 1.95 9.22 12.32
C ALA A 453 0.63 9.82 12.81
N ALA A 454 0.43 11.12 12.63
CA ALA A 454 -0.83 11.79 12.97
C ALA A 454 -1.99 11.27 12.12
N GLY A 455 -1.79 11.09 10.81
CA GLY A 455 -2.78 10.52 9.89
C GLY A 455 -3.20 9.11 10.31
N LEU A 456 -2.24 8.22 10.56
CA LEU A 456 -2.48 6.85 11.01
C LEU A 456 -3.26 6.80 12.33
N ARG A 457 -2.79 7.54 13.36
CA ARG A 457 -3.47 7.61 14.66
C ARG A 457 -4.90 8.16 14.55
N SER A 458 -5.12 9.19 13.73
CA SER A 458 -6.45 9.76 13.53
C SER A 458 -7.43 8.77 12.90
N ALA A 459 -6.94 7.80 12.16
CA ALA A 459 -7.72 6.71 11.60
C ALA A 459 -7.90 5.52 12.56
N GLY A 460 -7.21 5.50 13.69
CA GLY A 460 -7.23 4.40 14.65
C GLY A 460 -6.21 3.29 14.34
N LEU A 461 -5.20 3.60 13.52
CA LEU A 461 -4.09 2.70 13.22
C LEU A 461 -2.91 2.90 14.19
N PRO A 462 -2.11 1.86 14.46
CA PRO A 462 -0.85 1.99 15.17
C PRO A 462 0.11 2.88 14.37
N ALA A 463 0.91 3.67 15.10
CA ALA A 463 1.98 4.49 14.54
C ALA A 463 3.36 4.14 15.14
N ARG A 464 3.40 3.20 16.10
CA ARG A 464 4.62 2.68 16.73
C ARG A 464 4.59 1.16 16.72
N PHE A 465 5.75 0.54 16.72
CA PHE A 465 5.88 -0.93 16.79
C PHE A 465 5.25 -1.52 18.07
N ALA A 466 5.37 -0.81 19.20
CA ALA A 466 4.77 -1.21 20.47
C ALA A 466 3.23 -1.18 20.46
N ASP A 467 2.61 -0.40 19.57
CA ASP A 467 1.14 -0.28 19.46
C ASP A 467 0.53 -1.35 18.53
N LEU A 468 1.35 -2.15 17.87
CA LEU A 468 0.86 -3.25 17.02
C LEU A 468 0.12 -4.29 17.86
N PRO A 469 -0.93 -4.96 17.34
CA PRO A 469 -1.67 -6.01 18.05
C PRO A 469 -0.81 -7.22 18.48
N ALA A 470 0.21 -7.56 17.70
CA ALA A 470 1.36 -8.34 18.15
C ALA A 470 2.51 -7.35 18.35
N PRO A 471 2.72 -6.86 19.57
CA PRO A 471 3.75 -5.85 19.82
C PRO A 471 5.12 -6.35 19.39
N VAL A 472 5.85 -5.50 18.70
CA VAL A 472 7.23 -5.74 18.29
C VAL A 472 8.12 -5.05 19.30
N ASP A 473 8.99 -5.80 19.97
CA ASP A 473 9.93 -5.25 20.93
C ASP A 473 11.05 -4.44 20.24
N GLU A 474 11.79 -3.67 21.03
CA GLU A 474 12.84 -2.79 20.52
C GLU A 474 13.94 -3.56 19.77
N ALA A 475 14.35 -4.73 20.25
CA ALA A 475 15.39 -5.54 19.61
C ALA A 475 14.92 -6.06 18.24
N GLN A 476 13.68 -6.51 18.16
CA GLN A 476 13.08 -6.99 16.92
C GLN A 476 12.85 -5.85 15.93
N ALA A 477 12.37 -4.68 16.38
CA ALA A 477 12.21 -3.49 15.56
C ALA A 477 13.57 -3.04 14.99
N ARG A 478 14.59 -2.95 15.85
CA ARG A 478 15.94 -2.61 15.46
C ARG A 478 16.52 -3.59 14.44
N TRP A 479 16.36 -4.90 14.69
CA TRP A 479 16.79 -5.94 13.76
C TRP A 479 16.13 -5.78 12.38
N ALA A 480 14.82 -5.59 12.33
CA ALA A 480 14.08 -5.45 11.07
C ALA A 480 14.52 -4.19 10.30
N VAL A 481 14.66 -3.06 10.98
CA VAL A 481 15.07 -1.79 10.37
C VAL A 481 16.53 -1.85 9.89
N ALA A 482 17.46 -2.34 10.72
CA ALA A 482 18.88 -2.45 10.38
C ALA A 482 19.15 -3.35 9.16
N ASN A 483 18.33 -4.37 8.96
CA ASN A 483 18.54 -5.39 7.93
C ASN A 483 17.56 -5.31 6.73
N CYS A 484 16.65 -4.32 6.71
CA CYS A 484 15.61 -4.22 5.67
C CYS A 484 16.18 -4.17 4.23
N ALA A 485 17.32 -3.51 4.04
CA ALA A 485 17.98 -3.44 2.74
C ALA A 485 18.54 -4.79 2.27
N LEU A 486 18.85 -5.72 3.18
CA LEU A 486 19.51 -7.00 2.88
C LEU A 486 18.56 -8.08 2.35
N GLN A 487 17.24 -7.87 2.50
CA GLN A 487 16.23 -8.86 2.17
C GLN A 487 16.00 -9.00 0.66
N ARG A 488 16.23 -7.94 -0.13
CA ARG A 488 15.82 -7.89 -1.54
C ARG A 488 16.72 -7.01 -2.41
N ARG A 489 16.64 -7.23 -3.73
CA ARG A 489 17.41 -6.47 -4.74
C ARG A 489 17.00 -5.01 -4.90
N ARG A 490 15.77 -4.61 -4.50
CA ARG A 490 15.29 -3.24 -4.66
C ARG A 490 16.15 -2.28 -3.86
N PHE A 491 16.65 -1.23 -4.54
CA PHE A 491 17.41 -0.15 -3.92
C PHE A 491 16.45 0.85 -3.29
N GLY A 492 16.78 1.34 -2.10
CA GLY A 492 15.98 2.33 -1.38
C GLY A 492 16.82 3.21 -0.46
N VAL A 493 16.16 3.97 0.39
CA VAL A 493 16.81 4.96 1.28
C VAL A 493 17.80 4.32 2.25
N ALA A 494 17.55 3.12 2.76
CA ALA A 494 18.49 2.42 3.63
C ALA A 494 19.79 2.04 2.90
N ASP A 495 19.72 1.67 1.61
CA ASP A 495 20.91 1.44 0.79
C ASP A 495 21.71 2.73 0.57
N LEU A 496 21.02 3.86 0.34
CA LEU A 496 21.67 5.16 0.24
C LEU A 496 22.36 5.54 1.57
N ALA A 497 21.70 5.31 2.70
CA ALA A 497 22.28 5.53 4.02
C ALA A 497 23.56 4.71 4.22
N MET A 498 23.55 3.43 3.81
CA MET A 498 24.76 2.57 3.83
C MET A 498 25.90 3.15 2.98
N LEU A 499 25.61 3.58 1.75
CA LEU A 499 26.62 4.20 0.86
C LEU A 499 27.20 5.48 1.43
N LEU A 500 26.41 6.26 2.17
CA LEU A 500 26.84 7.47 2.86
C LEU A 500 27.61 7.20 4.16
N GLY A 501 27.66 5.93 4.63
CA GLY A 501 28.17 5.57 5.95
C GLY A 501 27.33 6.17 7.08
N ALA A 502 26.03 6.21 6.90
CA ALA A 502 25.01 6.71 7.80
C ALA A 502 23.96 5.63 8.12
N TRP A 503 24.40 4.36 8.26
CA TRP A 503 23.57 3.21 8.61
C TRP A 503 24.28 2.24 9.54
N GLU A 504 25.02 2.83 10.50
CA GLU A 504 25.60 2.10 11.63
C GLU A 504 24.56 1.98 12.75
N ASP A 505 24.90 1.30 13.81
CA ASP A 505 24.01 1.04 14.93
C ASP A 505 23.40 2.32 15.53
N ASP A 506 24.22 3.36 15.75
CA ASP A 506 23.77 4.65 16.27
C ASP A 506 22.82 5.38 15.29
N ASP A 507 23.00 5.22 13.98
CA ASP A 507 22.12 5.83 12.97
C ASP A 507 20.74 5.15 12.99
N VAL A 508 20.70 3.82 13.12
CA VAL A 508 19.44 3.05 13.21
C VAL A 508 18.68 3.43 14.49
N ASP A 509 19.40 3.55 15.62
CA ASP A 509 18.82 3.95 16.90
C ASP A 509 18.29 5.39 16.84
N ALA A 510 19.00 6.31 16.19
CA ALA A 510 18.54 7.69 15.97
C ALA A 510 17.26 7.74 15.09
N VAL A 511 17.19 6.94 14.03
CA VAL A 511 16.01 6.85 13.17
C VAL A 511 14.80 6.31 13.93
N LEU A 512 14.99 5.24 14.72
CA LEU A 512 13.92 4.67 15.55
C LEU A 512 13.43 5.66 16.61
N ALA A 513 14.36 6.36 17.29
CA ALA A 513 14.01 7.39 18.26
C ALA A 513 13.24 8.56 17.62
N ALA A 514 13.63 9.00 16.42
CA ALA A 514 12.92 10.03 15.67
C ALA A 514 11.50 9.60 15.25
N ALA A 515 11.33 8.33 14.82
CA ALA A 515 10.03 7.78 14.50
C ALA A 515 9.12 7.67 15.75
N GLU A 516 9.65 7.21 16.88
CA GLU A 516 8.94 7.16 18.17
C GLU A 516 8.52 8.56 18.64
N GLN A 517 9.41 9.54 18.55
CA GLN A 517 9.09 10.93 18.89
C GLN A 517 7.98 11.48 17.99
N ALA A 518 8.06 11.25 16.69
CA ALA A 518 7.04 11.67 15.73
C ALA A 518 5.68 11.02 16.02
N ALA A 519 5.66 9.77 16.45
CA ALA A 519 4.47 9.03 16.82
C ALA A 519 3.92 9.40 18.21
N GLY A 520 4.74 9.83 19.15
CA GLY A 520 4.35 10.24 20.52
C GLY A 520 3.87 11.69 20.62
N GLY A 521 4.15 12.56 19.63
CA GLY A 521 3.77 13.98 19.66
C GLY A 521 2.26 14.18 19.63
N GLY A 522 1.70 14.69 20.73
CA GLY A 522 0.36 15.26 20.80
C GLY A 522 0.26 16.56 19.98
N PRO A 523 -0.93 17.18 19.81
CA PRO A 523 -1.14 18.37 18.99
C PRO A 523 -0.66 19.67 19.67
N GLU A 524 0.61 19.73 20.08
CA GLU A 524 1.24 20.93 20.65
C GLU A 524 2.49 21.32 19.87
N ALA A 525 2.30 21.89 18.68
CA ALA A 525 3.34 22.74 18.06
C ALA A 525 2.81 23.48 16.81
N ALA A 526 1.61 24.07 16.88
CA ALA A 526 1.17 25.05 15.88
C ALA A 526 0.48 26.23 16.59
N GLY A 527 1.25 27.04 17.35
CA GLY A 527 0.66 28.17 18.07
C GLY A 527 1.68 28.97 18.87
N GLY A 528 2.87 29.22 18.32
CA GLY A 528 3.83 30.19 18.85
C GLY A 528 3.69 31.54 18.15
N GLY A 529 2.61 32.28 18.43
CA GLY A 529 2.53 33.71 18.15
C GLY A 529 3.14 34.48 19.33
N PRO A 530 3.75 35.68 19.14
CA PRO A 530 4.53 36.37 20.15
C PRO A 530 3.66 36.89 21.29
N GLU A 531 4.06 36.59 22.54
CA GLU A 531 3.53 37.18 23.76
C GLU A 531 3.71 38.69 23.74
N ALA A 532 2.58 39.40 23.81
CA ALA A 532 2.57 40.84 24.11
C ALA A 532 2.76 41.05 25.62
N THR A 533 3.88 41.59 25.99
CA THR A 533 4.15 42.12 27.34
C THR A 533 3.25 43.29 27.68
N GLY A 534 2.47 43.18 28.72
CA GLY A 534 1.69 44.31 29.29
C GLY A 534 1.37 44.08 30.75
N GLY A 535 2.08 44.79 31.60
CA GLY A 535 2.06 44.67 33.05
C GLY A 535 0.84 45.29 33.74
N GLY A 536 0.68 45.01 35.03
CA GLY A 536 -0.05 45.88 35.97
C GLY A 536 -0.76 45.21 37.13
N ARG A 537 -0.14 45.10 38.29
CA ARG A 537 -0.58 45.34 39.68
C ARG A 537 -1.96 44.79 40.14
N ALA A 538 -1.99 43.94 41.13
CA ALA A 538 -1.89 44.14 42.59
C ALA A 538 -3.22 44.07 43.37
N ALA A 539 -3.18 43.36 44.51
CA ALA A 539 -3.99 43.42 45.76
C ALA A 539 -5.40 42.77 45.72
N GLY A 540 -5.80 41.97 46.65
CA GLY A 540 -5.45 41.60 48.00
C GLY A 540 -6.61 40.95 48.71
N ARG A 541 -6.31 40.09 49.73
CA ARG A 541 -7.11 39.67 50.91
C ARG A 541 -8.31 38.76 50.71
N ALA A 542 -8.32 37.57 51.22
CA ALA A 542 -8.38 37.08 52.62
C ALA A 542 -9.80 36.65 53.03
N GLY A 543 -9.94 35.52 53.69
CA GLY A 543 -11.03 35.03 54.51
C GLY A 543 -11.65 33.76 53.95
N ASP A 544 -11.53 32.65 54.46
CA ASP A 544 -11.55 31.94 55.73
C ASP A 544 -12.82 31.09 55.86
N ASP A 545 -12.67 29.88 56.40
CA ASP A 545 -13.64 28.96 57.01
C ASP A 545 -14.69 28.25 56.07
N GLY A 546 -14.90 26.99 56.13
CA GLY A 546 -14.97 26.00 57.16
C GLY A 546 -15.76 24.81 56.71
N ALA A 547 -15.21 23.64 56.91
CA ALA A 547 -15.79 22.42 57.48
C ALA A 547 -16.95 21.63 56.83
N ARG A 548 -16.61 20.35 56.65
CA ARG A 548 -17.34 19.12 56.97
C ARG A 548 -18.34 18.54 55.97
N ALA A 549 -17.92 17.30 55.70
CA ALA A 549 -18.72 16.19 55.17
C ALA A 549 -19.88 15.78 56.13
N PRO A 550 -20.79 14.86 55.76
CA PRO A 550 -20.43 13.48 55.51
C PRO A 550 -20.62 13.02 54.07
#